data_44c00aaed67ec3e8d14a3e481bb9c681
#
_entry.id   44c00aaed67ec3e8d14a3e481bb9c681
#
_cell.length_a   1.000
_cell.length_b   1.000
_cell.length_c   1.000
_cell.angle_alpha   90.00
_cell.angle_beta   90.00
_cell.angle_gamma   90.00
#
_symmetry.space_group_name_H-M   'P 1'
#
loop_
_entity.id
_entity.type
_entity.pdbx_description
1 polymer ?
#
loop_
_entity_poly.entity_id
_entity_poly.type
_entity_poly.pdbx_seq_one_letter_code
_entity_poly.pdbx_strand_id
1 'polypeptide(L)'
;MCIRDRSNIVAGRTINEILKRFDQKIKDPRRASKGKNVSKIIKDFLKIKCPINKAAIELNKFFKKNKINLAVDQKYFPISNNKVSKLNVVFSASFGRQLEYYTGMVFKIDIKFKNSSKNIINGGRYDGLISDLGSKKQIPAVGAALNL
;
A
#
# COMPACT_ATOMS: atom_id res chain seq x y z
N MET A 1 9.99 -5.61 10.40
CA MET A 1 10.30 -5.25 9.00
C MET A 1 11.09 -3.95 9.02
N CYS A 2 12.32 -3.97 8.53
CA CYS A 2 13.25 -2.86 8.72
C CYS A 2 12.83 -1.67 7.84
N ILE A 3 12.83 -0.46 8.40
CA ILE A 3 12.50 0.83 7.74
C ILE A 3 13.28 1.03 6.43
N ARG A 4 14.48 0.46 6.32
CA ARG A 4 15.31 0.46 5.10
C ARG A 4 14.65 -0.19 3.87
N ASP A 5 13.67 -1.06 4.05
CA ASP A 5 13.05 -1.76 2.92
C ASP A 5 11.92 -0.94 2.26
N ARG A 6 11.36 0.06 2.97
CA ARG A 6 10.41 1.02 2.39
C ARG A 6 11.09 1.99 1.43
N SER A 7 12.29 2.46 1.76
CA SER A 7 13.06 3.40 0.92
C SER A 7 13.39 2.84 -0.47
N ASN A 8 13.48 1.51 -0.61
CA ASN A 8 13.79 0.88 -1.88
C ASN A 8 12.60 0.88 -2.88
N ILE A 9 11.36 0.84 -2.38
CA ILE A 9 10.17 0.99 -3.23
C ILE A 9 10.05 2.43 -3.69
N VAL A 10 10.40 3.37 -2.82
CA VAL A 10 10.34 4.81 -3.06
C VAL A 10 11.46 5.28 -4.01
N ALA A 11 12.62 4.64 -3.98
CA ALA A 11 13.76 4.98 -4.83
C ALA A 11 13.61 4.54 -6.31
N GLY A 12 12.39 4.25 -6.78
CA GLY A 12 12.11 3.91 -8.18
C GLY A 12 12.60 2.52 -8.61
N ARG A 13 13.01 1.67 -7.67
CA ARG A 13 13.41 0.29 -8.00
C ARG A 13 12.20 -0.55 -8.37
N THR A 14 12.36 -1.38 -9.37
CA THR A 14 11.30 -2.30 -9.79
C THR A 14 11.02 -3.32 -8.68
N ILE A 15 9.77 -3.76 -8.59
CA ILE A 15 9.35 -4.84 -7.66
C ILE A 15 10.26 -6.07 -7.82
N ASN A 16 10.68 -6.39 -9.05
CA ASN A 16 11.55 -7.52 -9.31
C ASN A 16 12.95 -7.36 -8.70
N GLU A 17 13.52 -6.17 -8.70
CA GLU A 17 14.82 -5.89 -8.05
C GLU A 17 14.72 -6.02 -6.52
N ILE A 18 13.63 -5.53 -5.94
CA ILE A 18 13.35 -5.65 -4.51
C ILE A 18 13.21 -7.12 -4.13
N LEU A 19 12.42 -7.88 -4.87
CA LEU A 19 12.21 -9.31 -4.64
C LEU A 19 13.50 -10.11 -4.81
N LYS A 20 14.33 -9.79 -5.81
CA LYS A 20 15.64 -10.43 -6.01
C LYS A 20 16.57 -10.23 -4.81
N ARG A 21 16.55 -9.04 -4.19
CA ARG A 21 17.30 -8.76 -2.94
C ARG A 21 16.75 -9.52 -1.75
N PHE A 22 15.42 -9.66 -1.63
CA PHE A 22 14.80 -10.51 -0.61
C PHE A 22 15.24 -11.96 -0.77
N ASP A 23 15.22 -12.51 -1.99
CA ASP A 23 15.66 -13.88 -2.28
C ASP A 23 17.15 -14.08 -1.96
N GLN A 24 18.00 -13.09 -2.23
CA GLN A 24 19.41 -13.13 -1.85
C GLN A 24 19.62 -13.13 -0.32
N LYS A 25 18.84 -12.33 0.43
CA LYS A 25 18.89 -12.31 1.91
C LYS A 25 18.37 -13.61 2.53
N ILE A 26 17.44 -14.29 1.89
CA ILE A 26 16.88 -15.58 2.35
C ILE A 26 17.87 -16.73 2.14
N LYS A 27 18.77 -16.62 1.16
CA LYS A 27 19.83 -17.60 0.92
C LYS A 27 20.95 -17.58 1.97
N ASP A 28 20.97 -16.59 2.88
CA ASP A 28 21.86 -16.58 4.02
C ASP A 28 21.54 -17.77 4.95
N PRO A 29 22.47 -18.72 5.19
CA PRO A 29 22.24 -19.93 6.01
C PRO A 29 21.71 -19.63 7.41
N ARG A 30 22.05 -18.47 7.99
CA ARG A 30 21.58 -18.02 9.30
C ARG A 30 20.08 -17.62 9.32
N ARG A 31 19.48 -17.41 8.16
CA ARG A 31 18.09 -17.00 7.98
C ARG A 31 17.25 -18.01 7.21
N ALA A 32 17.85 -19.05 6.67
CA ALA A 32 17.27 -20.03 5.76
C ALA A 32 16.19 -20.93 6.40
N SER A 33 16.07 -20.97 7.72
CA SER A 33 15.16 -21.91 8.40
C SER A 33 13.66 -21.64 8.23
N LYS A 34 13.26 -20.49 7.67
CA LYS A 34 11.83 -20.13 7.47
C LYS A 34 11.49 -19.49 6.11
N GLY A 35 12.41 -19.49 5.16
CA GLY A 35 12.34 -18.66 3.96
C GLY A 35 11.63 -19.28 2.74
N LYS A 36 10.78 -20.27 2.90
CA LYS A 36 10.02 -20.78 1.76
C LYS A 36 9.05 -19.72 1.27
N ASN A 37 9.39 -19.11 0.13
CA ASN A 37 8.44 -18.43 -0.73
C ASN A 37 8.00 -17.00 -0.37
N VAL A 38 8.78 -16.23 0.39
CA VAL A 38 8.43 -14.82 0.72
C VAL A 38 8.21 -13.99 -0.54
N SER A 39 9.04 -14.14 -1.57
CA SER A 39 8.87 -13.45 -2.84
C SER A 39 7.56 -13.77 -3.54
N LYS A 40 7.15 -15.05 -3.50
CA LYS A 40 5.86 -15.45 -4.06
C LYS A 40 4.69 -14.86 -3.27
N ILE A 41 4.78 -14.90 -1.93
CA ILE A 41 3.76 -14.31 -1.05
C ILE A 41 3.63 -12.81 -1.33
N ILE A 42 4.74 -12.08 -1.46
CA ILE A 42 4.73 -10.65 -1.78
C ILE A 42 4.12 -10.41 -3.18
N LYS A 43 4.53 -11.19 -4.19
CA LYS A 43 3.95 -11.09 -5.54
C LYS A 43 2.44 -11.34 -5.54
N ASP A 44 1.99 -12.34 -4.80
CA ASP A 44 0.56 -12.67 -4.72
C ASP A 44 -0.21 -11.60 -3.92
N PHE A 45 0.38 -11.03 -2.86
CA PHE A 45 -0.19 -9.88 -2.15
C PHE A 45 -0.39 -8.68 -3.07
N LEU A 46 0.61 -8.33 -3.87
CA LEU A 46 0.56 -7.18 -4.78
C LEU A 46 -0.47 -7.34 -5.91
N LYS A 47 -0.91 -8.56 -6.21
CA LYS A 47 -1.99 -8.82 -7.18
C LYS A 47 -3.38 -8.54 -6.62
N ILE A 48 -3.54 -8.38 -5.29
CA ILE A 48 -4.85 -8.14 -4.69
C ILE A 48 -5.39 -6.79 -5.18
N LYS A 49 -6.48 -6.87 -5.93
CA LYS A 49 -7.23 -5.72 -6.42
C LYS A 49 -8.72 -6.07 -6.37
N CYS A 50 -9.48 -5.32 -5.60
CA CYS A 50 -10.90 -5.62 -5.38
C CYS A 50 -11.70 -4.36 -5.04
N PRO A 51 -13.03 -4.39 -5.17
CA PRO A 51 -13.87 -3.33 -4.64
C PRO A 51 -13.59 -3.11 -3.14
N ILE A 52 -13.61 -1.85 -2.71
CA ILE A 52 -13.18 -1.47 -1.36
C ILE A 52 -14.01 -2.16 -0.24
N ASN A 53 -15.28 -2.41 -0.49
CA ASN A 53 -16.16 -3.12 0.45
C ASN A 53 -15.81 -4.61 0.64
N LYS A 54 -14.99 -5.17 -0.23
CA LYS A 54 -14.46 -6.56 -0.13
C LYS A 54 -13.01 -6.60 0.31
N ALA A 55 -12.36 -5.47 0.54
CA ALA A 55 -10.92 -5.39 0.81
C ALA A 55 -10.52 -6.19 2.06
N ALA A 56 -11.22 -6.02 3.18
CA ALA A 56 -10.93 -6.78 4.41
C ALA A 56 -11.09 -8.28 4.21
N ILE A 57 -12.13 -8.71 3.48
CA ILE A 57 -12.40 -10.14 3.21
C ILE A 57 -11.25 -10.74 2.39
N GLU A 58 -10.86 -10.09 1.30
CA GLU A 58 -9.80 -10.61 0.42
C GLU A 58 -8.42 -10.60 1.11
N LEU A 59 -8.13 -9.58 1.92
CA LEU A 59 -6.92 -9.53 2.72
C LEU A 59 -6.88 -10.65 3.77
N ASN A 60 -7.98 -10.87 4.50
CA ASN A 60 -8.04 -11.92 5.51
C ASN A 60 -7.96 -13.32 4.90
N LYS A 61 -8.58 -13.55 3.73
CA LYS A 61 -8.38 -14.79 2.96
C LYS A 61 -6.90 -15.00 2.60
N PHE A 62 -6.24 -13.95 2.13
CA PHE A 62 -4.82 -14.00 1.77
C PHE A 62 -3.95 -14.32 2.99
N PHE A 63 -4.17 -13.67 4.13
CA PHE A 63 -3.43 -13.89 5.36
C PHE A 63 -3.63 -15.31 5.90
N LYS A 64 -4.87 -15.79 5.95
CA LYS A 64 -5.18 -17.17 6.36
C LYS A 64 -4.50 -18.21 5.47
N LYS A 65 -4.58 -18.04 4.14
CA LYS A 65 -3.94 -18.93 3.16
C LYS A 65 -2.42 -19.02 3.37
N ASN A 66 -1.78 -17.92 3.70
CA ASN A 66 -0.33 -17.85 3.87
C ASN A 66 0.13 -18.04 5.33
N LYS A 67 -0.76 -18.43 6.24
CA LYS A 67 -0.49 -18.63 7.67
C LYS A 67 0.11 -17.37 8.33
N ILE A 68 -0.34 -16.19 7.90
CA ILE A 68 0.03 -14.91 8.48
C ILE A 68 -0.98 -14.59 9.58
N ASN A 69 -0.49 -14.46 10.81
CA ASN A 69 -1.33 -14.10 11.95
C ASN A 69 -1.61 -12.59 11.98
N LEU A 70 -2.47 -12.16 11.05
CA LEU A 70 -2.94 -10.79 10.92
C LEU A 70 -4.40 -10.80 10.50
N ALA A 71 -5.20 -9.95 11.14
CA ALA A 71 -6.59 -9.72 10.77
C ALA A 71 -6.81 -8.23 10.50
N VAL A 72 -7.56 -7.94 9.45
CA VAL A 72 -7.91 -6.58 9.05
C VAL A 72 -9.43 -6.43 9.12
N ASP A 73 -9.88 -5.41 9.84
CA ASP A 73 -11.29 -5.05 9.97
C ASP A 73 -11.72 -4.12 8.83
N GLN A 74 -12.96 -4.26 8.37
CA GLN A 74 -13.57 -3.40 7.34
C GLN A 74 -13.61 -1.92 7.74
N LYS A 75 -13.62 -1.60 9.03
CA LYS A 75 -13.53 -0.22 9.54
C LYS A 75 -12.30 0.55 9.08
N TYR A 76 -11.22 -0.15 8.73
CA TYR A 76 -10.01 0.47 8.16
C TYR A 76 -10.19 0.91 6.70
N PHE A 77 -11.31 0.57 6.07
CA PHE A 77 -11.69 0.96 4.72
C PHE A 77 -13.00 1.76 4.75
N PRO A 78 -13.03 2.91 5.43
CA PRO A 78 -14.26 3.67 5.63
C PRO A 78 -14.67 4.36 4.33
N ILE A 79 -15.53 3.72 3.57
CA ILE A 79 -16.28 4.36 2.51
C ILE A 79 -17.75 4.23 2.85
N SER A 80 -18.28 5.30 3.37
CA SER A 80 -19.71 5.46 3.56
C SER A 80 -20.36 5.47 2.18
N ASN A 81 -21.12 4.44 1.87
CA ASN A 81 -21.77 4.20 0.58
C ASN A 81 -22.70 5.33 0.13
N ASN A 82 -23.12 6.22 1.03
CA ASN A 82 -24.20 7.16 0.77
C ASN A 82 -23.77 8.49 0.13
N LYS A 83 -22.47 8.87 0.23
CA LYS A 83 -22.00 10.13 -0.35
C LYS A 83 -21.18 9.98 -1.64
N VAL A 84 -20.80 8.75 -1.99
CA VAL A 84 -19.87 8.48 -3.09
C VAL A 84 -20.41 7.42 -4.05
N SER A 85 -21.74 7.31 -4.14
CA SER A 85 -22.46 6.26 -4.89
C SER A 85 -22.12 6.19 -6.39
N LYS A 86 -21.54 7.25 -6.95
CA LYS A 86 -21.13 7.30 -8.37
C LYS A 86 -19.64 6.95 -8.61
N LEU A 87 -18.84 6.73 -7.55
CA LEU A 87 -17.43 6.42 -7.69
C LEU A 87 -17.18 4.91 -7.60
N ASN A 88 -16.42 4.39 -8.55
CA ASN A 88 -15.92 3.04 -8.46
C ASN A 88 -14.63 3.03 -7.60
N VAL A 89 -14.76 2.70 -6.32
CA VAL A 89 -13.65 2.69 -5.39
C VAL A 89 -13.05 1.31 -5.28
N VAL A 90 -11.76 1.22 -5.61
CA VAL A 90 -11.01 -0.03 -5.70
C VAL A 90 -9.84 0.01 -4.73
N PHE A 91 -9.71 -1.04 -3.91
CA PHE A 91 -8.49 -1.33 -3.17
C PHE A 91 -7.47 -1.99 -4.11
N SER A 92 -6.22 -1.56 -4.04
CA SER A 92 -5.11 -2.17 -4.76
C SER A 92 -3.89 -2.25 -3.86
N ALA A 93 -3.42 -3.46 -3.55
CA ALA A 93 -2.25 -3.68 -2.73
C ALA A 93 -0.94 -3.24 -3.42
N SER A 94 -0.93 -3.15 -4.75
CA SER A 94 0.23 -2.65 -5.51
C SER A 94 0.27 -1.12 -5.61
N PHE A 95 -0.81 -0.44 -5.19
CA PHE A 95 -0.83 1.01 -5.24
C PHE A 95 -0.02 1.60 -4.09
N GLY A 96 0.95 2.43 -4.43
CA GLY A 96 1.77 3.20 -3.51
C GLY A 96 2.17 4.53 -4.11
N ARG A 97 2.63 5.44 -3.28
CA ARG A 97 3.17 6.72 -3.68
C ARG A 97 4.67 6.72 -3.43
N GLN A 98 5.43 7.44 -4.26
CA GLN A 98 6.89 7.55 -4.14
C GLN A 98 7.34 8.49 -3.01
N LEU A 99 6.41 9.11 -2.30
CA LEU A 99 6.70 10.07 -1.24
C LEU A 99 6.75 9.36 0.12
N GLU A 100 7.85 9.51 0.84
CA GLU A 100 8.14 8.78 2.09
C GLU A 100 7.34 9.27 3.29
N TYR A 101 6.80 10.48 3.24
CA TYR A 101 6.09 11.09 4.35
C TYR A 101 4.68 10.50 4.60
N TYR A 102 4.16 9.67 3.71
CA TYR A 102 2.87 9.03 3.95
C TYR A 102 2.97 7.96 5.04
N THR A 103 2.18 8.11 6.09
CA THR A 103 2.14 7.20 7.24
C THR A 103 0.91 6.30 7.27
N GLY A 104 -0.07 6.56 6.42
CA GLY A 104 -1.34 5.86 6.40
C GLY A 104 -1.85 5.57 4.99
N MET A 105 -3.16 5.70 4.83
CA MET A 105 -3.82 5.48 3.55
C MET A 105 -3.33 6.47 2.50
N VAL A 106 -3.12 5.96 1.30
CA VAL A 106 -2.87 6.77 0.09
C VAL A 106 -3.95 6.48 -0.94
N PHE A 107 -4.30 7.47 -1.74
CA PHE A 107 -5.32 7.32 -2.77
C PHE A 107 -4.99 8.12 -4.04
N LYS A 108 -5.61 7.74 -5.13
CA LYS A 108 -5.68 8.51 -6.36
C LYS A 108 -7.10 8.49 -6.91
N ILE A 109 -7.45 9.53 -7.64
CA ILE A 109 -8.70 9.60 -8.40
C ILE A 109 -8.35 9.75 -9.88
N ASP A 110 -8.86 8.81 -10.66
CA ASP A 110 -8.70 8.79 -12.11
C ASP A 110 -10.08 9.05 -12.76
N ILE A 111 -10.12 9.93 -13.76
CA ILE A 111 -11.28 10.07 -14.65
C ILE A 111 -11.06 9.17 -15.86
N LYS A 112 -12.06 8.37 -16.18
CA LYS A 112 -12.07 7.53 -17.39
C LYS A 112 -12.73 8.26 -18.53
N PHE A 113 -12.04 8.34 -19.65
CA PHE A 113 -12.57 8.70 -20.96
C PHE A 113 -12.75 7.43 -21.80
N LYS A 114 -13.42 7.55 -22.95
CA LYS A 114 -13.67 6.37 -23.82
C LYS A 114 -12.39 5.53 -24.07
N ASN A 115 -11.27 6.19 -24.37
CA ASN A 115 -10.02 5.51 -24.77
C ASN A 115 -8.83 5.80 -23.84
N SER A 116 -9.01 6.51 -22.74
CA SER A 116 -7.93 6.91 -21.85
C SER A 116 -8.40 7.05 -20.40
N SER A 117 -7.43 7.17 -19.51
CA SER A 117 -7.68 7.51 -18.11
C SER A 117 -6.70 8.60 -17.69
N LYS A 118 -7.18 9.69 -17.13
CA LYS A 118 -6.34 10.77 -16.59
C LYS A 118 -6.41 10.76 -15.07
N ASN A 119 -5.26 10.77 -14.42
CA ASN A 119 -5.17 10.98 -12.99
C ASN A 119 -5.37 12.47 -12.67
N ILE A 120 -6.35 12.77 -11.81
CA ILE A 120 -6.69 14.15 -11.47
C ILE A 120 -6.38 14.51 -10.03
N ILE A 121 -6.42 13.56 -9.10
CA ILE A 121 -6.15 13.82 -7.69
C ILE A 121 -5.28 12.70 -7.13
N ASN A 122 -4.31 13.11 -6.32
CA ASN A 122 -3.49 12.21 -5.54
C ASN A 122 -3.40 12.72 -4.10
N GLY A 123 -3.51 11.82 -3.12
CA GLY A 123 -3.45 12.23 -1.73
C GLY A 123 -3.20 11.09 -0.78
N GLY A 124 -3.20 11.44 0.51
CA GLY A 124 -3.04 10.46 1.58
C GLY A 124 -2.89 11.09 2.95
N ARG A 125 -2.62 10.25 3.93
CA ARG A 125 -2.40 10.61 5.33
C ARG A 125 -0.90 10.65 5.64
N TYR A 126 -0.44 11.71 6.34
CA TYR A 126 0.98 11.95 6.63
C TYR A 126 1.19 12.58 8.01
N ASP A 127 0.87 11.84 9.06
CA ASP A 127 0.89 12.31 10.45
C ASP A 127 2.30 12.69 10.96
N GLY A 128 3.35 12.13 10.36
CA GLY A 128 4.75 12.37 10.75
C GLY A 128 5.37 13.63 10.16
N LEU A 129 4.81 14.20 9.07
CA LEU A 129 5.48 15.22 8.28
C LEU A 129 5.89 16.47 9.10
N ILE A 130 5.01 16.94 9.98
CA ILE A 130 5.26 18.14 10.78
C ILE A 130 6.37 17.90 11.81
N SER A 131 6.44 16.69 12.40
CA SER A 131 7.54 16.34 13.32
C SER A 131 8.86 16.16 12.56
N ASP A 132 8.84 15.63 11.36
CA ASP A 132 10.03 15.47 10.51
C ASP A 132 10.59 16.84 10.07
N LEU A 133 9.73 17.85 10.00
CA LEU A 133 10.10 19.25 9.75
C LEU A 133 10.53 20.01 11.03
N GLY A 134 10.69 19.33 12.17
CA GLY A 134 11.24 19.90 13.40
C GLY A 134 10.21 20.26 14.48
N SER A 135 8.94 19.98 14.30
CA SER A 135 7.94 20.13 15.36
C SER A 135 8.15 19.10 16.48
N LYS A 136 8.04 19.55 17.74
CA LYS A 136 8.04 18.64 18.90
C LYS A 136 6.75 17.80 19.02
N LYS A 137 5.72 18.13 18.26
CA LYS A 137 4.41 17.45 18.30
C LYS A 137 4.14 16.72 16.98
N GLN A 138 3.63 15.50 17.08
CA GLN A 138 3.07 14.79 15.96
C GLN A 138 1.65 15.32 15.70
N ILE A 139 1.38 15.79 14.50
CA ILE A 139 0.10 16.39 14.11
C ILE A 139 -0.50 15.54 13.00
N PRO A 140 -1.65 14.88 13.23
CA PRO A 140 -2.33 14.14 12.18
C PRO A 140 -2.69 15.05 11.02
N ALA A 141 -2.32 14.65 9.82
CA ALA A 141 -2.56 15.43 8.61
C ALA A 141 -3.00 14.56 7.43
N VAL A 142 -3.89 15.11 6.62
CA VAL A 142 -4.32 14.56 5.34
C VAL A 142 -4.31 15.65 4.28
N GLY A 143 -4.01 15.28 3.06
CA GLY A 143 -4.00 16.24 1.97
C GLY A 143 -4.10 15.57 0.62
N ALA A 144 -4.40 16.40 -0.40
CA ALA A 144 -4.46 15.96 -1.77
C ALA A 144 -3.96 17.05 -2.71
N ALA A 145 -3.30 16.64 -3.78
CA ALA A 145 -2.88 17.49 -4.89
C ALA A 145 -3.79 17.25 -6.10
N LEU A 146 -4.23 18.34 -6.71
CA LEU A 146 -4.99 18.35 -7.95
C LEU A 146 -4.05 18.50 -9.14
N ASN A 147 -4.17 17.60 -10.10
CA ASN A 147 -3.43 17.67 -11.38
C ASN A 147 -4.34 18.32 -12.43
N LEU A 148 -4.12 19.57 -12.72
CA LEU A 148 -4.82 20.36 -13.75
C LEU A 148 -4.25 20.11 -15.14
#